data_5e0dc6a157dafcc66d5f502906727e9a
#
_entry.id   5e0dc6a157dafcc66d5f502906727e9a
#
_cell.length_a   1.000
_cell.length_b   1.000
_cell.length_c   1.000
_cell.angle_alpha   90.00
_cell.angle_beta   90.00
_cell.angle_gamma   90.00
#
_symmetry.space_group_name_H-M   'P 1'
#
loop_
_entity.id
_entity.type
_entity.pdbx_description
1 polymer ?
#
loop_
_entity_poly.entity_id
_entity_poly.type
_entity_poly.pdbx_seq_one_letter_code
_entity_poly.pdbx_strand_id
1 'polypeptide(L)'
;MANRNLSPHHMFWQMALEHKPLHSFDGGDFASWQKETLPKVMATLGDFPDRVPLNPELMVEWEHDGVKKQRWMIDVGKFISASLIVSMPPDLKPGEKRPTILAWHGHGQYGKDSVMGNDSSPERRAEIDRLNYNYGHQMAKAGFVTFAIDWMGIGERCDSHKPHFKGHAGGRDWCNLYYLHATMFGMTSISINVTHGMAATDFVCTLPFVDPDRLGVMGLSGGGTMTLWSALCDERMKAAEIICYSDLWEVFGMRDTNYCGMQVAPGLYKLVDLPDLQGLFAPKPLLVDIGVYDTCFNVDTAMECYRKVEKIYAAADASDKLELDLFPREHAWGGNKSRDFFGKYL
;
A
#
# COMPACT_ATOMS: atom_id res chain seq x y z
N MET A 1 4.58 -43.64 -21.60
CA MET A 1 5.57 -42.86 -20.85
C MET A 1 4.83 -41.95 -19.89
N ALA A 2 5.22 -41.91 -18.63
CA ALA A 2 4.60 -40.96 -17.69
C ALA A 2 4.81 -39.52 -18.18
N ASN A 3 3.74 -38.73 -18.22
CA ASN A 3 3.81 -37.34 -18.62
C ASN A 3 4.58 -36.56 -17.53
N ARG A 4 5.84 -36.22 -17.77
CA ARG A 4 6.69 -35.54 -16.77
C ARG A 4 6.54 -34.02 -16.96
N ASN A 5 6.17 -33.31 -15.89
CA ASN A 5 6.15 -31.84 -15.87
C ASN A 5 7.56 -31.30 -15.62
N LEU A 6 8.02 -30.39 -16.47
CA LEU A 6 9.32 -29.69 -16.35
C LEU A 6 9.14 -28.19 -16.05
N SER A 7 7.91 -27.71 -15.86
CA SER A 7 7.62 -26.32 -15.57
C SER A 7 7.57 -26.07 -14.06
N PRO A 8 8.52 -25.29 -13.47
CA PRO A 8 8.43 -24.87 -12.07
C PRO A 8 7.17 -24.03 -11.80
N HIS A 9 6.78 -23.15 -12.75
CA HIS A 9 5.55 -22.36 -12.62
C HIS A 9 4.32 -23.25 -12.46
N HIS A 10 4.14 -24.25 -13.33
CA HIS A 10 3.04 -25.20 -13.22
C HIS A 10 3.09 -25.99 -11.89
N MET A 11 4.28 -26.32 -11.39
CA MET A 11 4.44 -26.97 -10.08
C MET A 11 3.87 -26.08 -8.96
N PHE A 12 4.29 -24.83 -8.87
CA PHE A 12 3.81 -23.91 -7.85
C PHE A 12 2.31 -23.64 -7.94
N TRP A 13 1.79 -23.50 -9.15
CA TRP A 13 0.35 -23.34 -9.34
C TRP A 13 -0.44 -24.57 -8.89
N GLN A 14 0.01 -25.79 -9.24
CA GLN A 14 -0.65 -27.01 -8.74
C GLN A 14 -0.57 -27.10 -7.21
N MET A 15 0.55 -26.72 -6.60
CA MET A 15 0.64 -26.64 -5.14
C MET A 15 -0.38 -25.64 -4.57
N ALA A 16 -0.62 -24.51 -5.21
CA ALA A 16 -1.59 -23.52 -4.77
C ALA A 16 -3.03 -24.03 -4.86
N LEU A 17 -3.38 -24.77 -5.92
CA LEU A 17 -4.71 -25.38 -6.08
C LEU A 17 -5.06 -26.39 -4.96
N GLU A 18 -4.05 -27.06 -4.41
CA GLU A 18 -4.22 -28.01 -3.32
C GLU A 18 -4.03 -27.37 -1.94
N HIS A 19 -3.53 -26.13 -1.90
CA HIS A 19 -3.16 -25.46 -0.67
C HIS A 19 -4.38 -24.95 0.09
N LYS A 20 -4.33 -25.12 1.42
CA LYS A 20 -5.26 -24.51 2.37
C LYS A 20 -4.44 -23.78 3.42
N PRO A 21 -4.50 -22.45 3.48
CA PRO A 21 -3.77 -21.71 4.51
C PRO A 21 -4.20 -22.13 5.92
N LEU A 22 -3.25 -22.22 6.83
CA LEU A 22 -3.45 -22.79 8.17
C LEU A 22 -4.36 -21.95 9.06
N HIS A 23 -4.47 -20.67 8.78
CA HIS A 23 -5.19 -19.68 9.58
C HIS A 23 -6.20 -18.86 8.76
N SER A 24 -6.69 -19.41 7.63
CA SER A 24 -7.82 -18.80 6.94
C SER A 24 -9.03 -18.74 7.86
N PHE A 25 -9.75 -17.63 7.78
CA PHE A 25 -10.98 -17.46 8.55
C PHE A 25 -12.06 -18.47 8.09
N ASP A 26 -12.52 -19.30 9.00
CA ASP A 26 -13.48 -20.38 8.73
C ASP A 26 -14.92 -20.06 9.14
N GLY A 27 -15.20 -18.83 9.64
CA GLY A 27 -16.51 -18.42 10.13
C GLY A 27 -16.70 -18.55 11.65
N GLY A 28 -15.64 -18.85 12.39
CA GLY A 28 -15.65 -18.94 13.85
C GLY A 28 -15.63 -17.57 14.57
N ASP A 29 -15.21 -17.57 15.84
CA ASP A 29 -15.09 -16.35 16.64
C ASP A 29 -13.95 -15.46 16.12
N PHE A 30 -14.33 -14.26 15.64
CA PHE A 30 -13.40 -13.31 15.05
C PHE A 30 -12.28 -12.89 16.00
N ALA A 31 -12.61 -12.58 17.25
CA ALA A 31 -11.64 -12.07 18.21
C ALA A 31 -10.56 -13.10 18.55
N SER A 32 -10.95 -14.35 18.70
CA SER A 32 -10.03 -15.47 18.91
C SER A 32 -9.16 -15.71 17.66
N TRP A 33 -9.76 -15.71 16.48
CA TRP A 33 -9.03 -15.87 15.21
C TRP A 33 -8.00 -14.74 14.99
N GLN A 34 -8.40 -13.47 15.15
CA GLN A 34 -7.51 -12.33 14.98
C GLN A 34 -6.34 -12.38 15.98
N LYS A 35 -6.65 -12.65 17.25
CA LYS A 35 -5.65 -12.75 18.32
C LYS A 35 -4.61 -13.85 18.06
N GLU A 36 -5.01 -14.96 17.48
CA GLU A 36 -4.12 -16.07 17.14
C GLU A 36 -3.34 -15.81 15.85
N THR A 37 -4.01 -15.26 14.83
CA THR A 37 -3.49 -15.16 13.46
C THR A 37 -2.57 -13.97 13.28
N LEU A 38 -2.95 -12.78 13.79
CA LEU A 38 -2.20 -11.55 13.55
C LEU A 38 -0.73 -11.64 13.99
N PRO A 39 -0.37 -12.16 15.18
CA PRO A 39 1.03 -12.28 15.57
C PRO A 39 1.84 -13.21 14.66
N LYS A 40 1.23 -14.27 14.13
CA LYS A 40 1.88 -15.20 13.20
C LYS A 40 2.11 -14.56 11.84
N VAL A 41 1.14 -13.80 11.37
CA VAL A 41 1.25 -13.01 10.14
C VAL A 41 2.34 -11.95 10.29
N MET A 42 2.35 -11.21 11.38
CA MET A 42 3.39 -10.20 11.66
C MET A 42 4.80 -10.80 11.72
N ALA A 43 4.95 -12.01 12.27
CA ALA A 43 6.23 -12.72 12.33
C ALA A 43 6.80 -13.06 10.94
N THR A 44 5.98 -13.14 9.88
CA THR A 44 6.47 -13.36 8.51
C THR A 44 7.22 -12.17 7.92
N LEU A 45 7.04 -10.98 8.50
CA LEU A 45 7.76 -9.78 8.06
C LEU A 45 9.25 -9.78 8.42
N GLY A 46 9.67 -10.68 9.32
CA GLY A 46 11.03 -10.71 9.82
C GLY A 46 11.35 -9.53 10.72
N ASP A 47 12.63 -9.13 10.77
CA ASP A 47 13.09 -8.02 11.58
C ASP A 47 12.66 -6.68 10.97
N PHE A 48 12.42 -5.70 11.84
CA PHE A 48 12.17 -4.32 11.46
C PHE A 48 13.45 -3.49 11.64
N PRO A 49 13.75 -2.54 10.72
CA PRO A 49 14.89 -1.65 10.89
C PRO A 49 14.80 -0.80 12.16
N ASP A 50 15.96 -0.50 12.73
CA ASP A 50 16.05 0.43 13.86
C ASP A 50 15.54 1.82 13.49
N ARG A 51 14.83 2.45 14.42
CA ARG A 51 14.41 3.85 14.32
C ARG A 51 15.60 4.77 14.56
N VAL A 52 15.66 5.87 13.80
CA VAL A 52 16.69 6.91 13.92
C VAL A 52 16.04 8.28 14.13
N PRO A 53 16.79 9.30 14.62
CA PRO A 53 16.33 10.69 14.59
C PRO A 53 15.99 11.11 13.16
N LEU A 54 14.83 11.74 12.95
CA LEU A 54 14.31 12.03 11.62
C LEU A 54 15.02 13.15 10.87
N ASN A 55 15.65 14.10 11.59
CA ASN A 55 16.41 15.24 11.04
C ASN A 55 15.69 15.93 9.86
N PRO A 56 14.45 16.42 10.02
CA PRO A 56 13.65 16.91 8.90
C PRO A 56 14.25 18.19 8.30
N GLU A 57 14.33 18.24 6.97
CA GLU A 57 14.77 19.41 6.20
C GLU A 57 13.72 19.76 5.16
N LEU A 58 13.22 21.00 5.18
CA LEU A 58 12.32 21.54 4.15
C LEU A 58 13.13 21.89 2.90
N MET A 59 12.92 21.13 1.83
CA MET A 59 13.64 21.31 0.58
C MET A 59 13.04 22.39 -0.31
N VAL A 60 11.71 22.42 -0.41
CA VAL A 60 10.99 23.37 -1.26
C VAL A 60 9.51 23.44 -0.88
N GLU A 61 8.94 24.63 -1.01
CA GLU A 61 7.49 24.87 -0.99
C GLU A 61 7.03 25.37 -2.36
N TRP A 62 5.86 24.95 -2.78
CA TRP A 62 5.22 25.43 -4.02
C TRP A 62 3.71 25.31 -3.94
N GLU A 63 3.05 25.89 -4.90
CA GLU A 63 1.61 25.71 -5.11
C GLU A 63 1.36 25.09 -6.48
N HIS A 64 0.43 24.14 -6.54
CA HIS A 64 -0.01 23.54 -7.78
C HIS A 64 -1.52 23.30 -7.73
N ASP A 65 -2.25 23.83 -8.70
CA ASP A 65 -3.71 23.72 -8.82
C ASP A 65 -4.45 24.07 -7.51
N GLY A 66 -4.02 25.18 -6.88
CA GLY A 66 -4.58 25.70 -5.62
C GLY A 66 -4.19 24.94 -4.35
N VAL A 67 -3.37 23.89 -4.46
CA VAL A 67 -2.89 23.09 -3.33
C VAL A 67 -1.47 23.51 -2.98
N LYS A 68 -1.25 23.95 -1.74
CA LYS A 68 0.10 24.20 -1.20
C LYS A 68 0.79 22.87 -0.87
N LYS A 69 2.05 22.77 -1.26
CA LYS A 69 2.85 21.57 -1.11
C LYS A 69 4.21 21.87 -0.52
N GLN A 70 4.71 20.93 0.25
CA GLN A 70 6.04 20.95 0.82
C GLN A 70 6.76 19.65 0.48
N ARG A 71 8.01 19.75 0.01
CA ARG A 71 8.91 18.59 -0.09
C ARG A 71 9.87 18.63 1.07
N TRP A 72 9.90 17.56 1.81
CA TRP A 72 10.78 17.37 2.95
C TRP A 72 11.76 16.23 2.69
N MET A 73 12.94 16.31 3.28
CA MET A 73 13.89 15.21 3.41
C MET A 73 13.91 14.78 4.88
N ILE A 74 13.84 13.47 5.14
CA ILE A 74 13.97 12.92 6.50
C ILE A 74 14.89 11.71 6.49
N ASP A 75 15.57 11.44 7.62
CA ASP A 75 16.28 10.19 7.82
C ASP A 75 15.27 9.11 8.25
N VAL A 76 15.25 8.00 7.52
CA VAL A 76 14.34 6.87 7.78
C VAL A 76 15.07 5.60 8.23
N GLY A 77 16.39 5.64 8.24
CA GLY A 77 17.30 4.60 8.71
C GLY A 77 18.72 5.11 8.79
N LYS A 78 19.59 4.37 9.48
CA LYS A 78 20.99 4.79 9.73
C LYS A 78 21.78 5.17 8.46
N PHE A 79 21.42 4.55 7.32
CA PHE A 79 22.16 4.70 6.06
C PHE A 79 21.31 5.21 4.92
N ILE A 80 20.08 5.66 5.21
CA ILE A 80 19.14 6.04 4.18
C ILE A 80 18.20 7.15 4.65
N SER A 81 18.02 8.15 3.78
CA SER A 81 17.02 9.19 3.91
C SER A 81 15.91 8.95 2.88
N ALA A 82 14.80 9.64 3.04
CA ALA A 82 13.69 9.61 2.10
C ALA A 82 13.11 11.01 1.93
N SER A 83 12.75 11.33 0.70
CA SER A 83 11.97 12.52 0.39
C SER A 83 10.48 12.19 0.50
N LEU A 84 9.71 13.09 1.10
CA LEU A 84 8.26 13.02 1.12
C LEU A 84 7.65 14.34 0.63
N ILE A 85 6.43 14.26 0.10
CA ILE A 85 5.63 15.42 -0.26
C ILE A 85 4.44 15.49 0.68
N VAL A 86 4.22 16.66 1.27
CA VAL A 86 3.04 16.97 2.07
C VAL A 86 2.20 17.99 1.30
N SER A 87 0.90 17.75 1.16
CA SER A 87 -0.06 18.64 0.53
C SER A 87 -1.08 19.14 1.55
N MET A 88 -1.32 20.43 1.55
CA MET A 88 -2.27 21.09 2.44
C MET A 88 -3.55 21.46 1.67
N PRO A 89 -4.75 21.23 2.25
CA PRO A 89 -5.99 21.60 1.60
C PRO A 89 -6.06 23.13 1.34
N PRO A 90 -6.69 23.54 0.21
CA PRO A 90 -6.75 24.97 -0.17
C PRO A 90 -7.45 25.86 0.85
N ASP A 91 -8.40 25.30 1.60
CA ASP A 91 -9.22 26.00 2.59
C ASP A 91 -8.68 25.92 4.02
N LEU A 92 -7.45 25.42 4.21
CA LEU A 92 -6.82 25.29 5.52
C LEU A 92 -6.63 26.66 6.18
N LYS A 93 -7.18 26.83 7.37
CA LYS A 93 -7.08 28.08 8.15
C LYS A 93 -5.89 28.06 9.11
N PRO A 94 -5.32 29.21 9.45
CA PRO A 94 -4.29 29.30 10.47
C PRO A 94 -4.74 28.69 11.81
N GLY A 95 -3.92 27.78 12.36
CA GLY A 95 -4.20 27.08 13.62
C GLY A 95 -5.18 25.92 13.51
N GLU A 96 -5.75 25.67 12.37
CA GLU A 96 -6.62 24.52 12.12
C GLU A 96 -5.81 23.24 11.93
N LYS A 97 -6.31 22.13 12.46
CA LYS A 97 -5.79 20.78 12.22
C LYS A 97 -6.76 19.98 11.38
N ARG A 98 -6.23 19.25 10.41
CA ARG A 98 -7.04 18.45 9.49
C ARG A 98 -6.72 16.95 9.59
N PRO A 99 -7.70 16.08 9.29
CA PRO A 99 -7.47 14.67 9.06
C PRO A 99 -6.40 14.48 7.99
N THR A 100 -5.58 13.44 8.17
CA THR A 100 -4.39 13.28 7.34
C THR A 100 -4.33 11.89 6.74
N ILE A 101 -3.99 11.79 5.45
CA ILE A 101 -3.96 10.54 4.70
C ILE A 101 -2.56 10.28 4.15
N LEU A 102 -1.99 9.13 4.49
CA LEU A 102 -0.82 8.57 3.82
C LEU A 102 -1.24 7.95 2.49
N ALA A 103 -0.73 8.47 1.40
CA ALA A 103 -1.06 8.05 0.04
C ALA A 103 0.10 7.25 -0.58
N TRP A 104 0.04 5.91 -0.52
CA TRP A 104 1.05 5.03 -1.10
C TRP A 104 0.87 4.88 -2.61
N HIS A 105 1.97 5.04 -3.37
CA HIS A 105 1.97 4.80 -4.81
C HIS A 105 2.11 3.30 -5.15
N GLY A 106 1.68 2.89 -6.35
CA GLY A 106 1.91 1.56 -6.92
C GLY A 106 3.24 1.48 -7.69
N HIS A 107 3.30 0.59 -8.69
CA HIS A 107 4.48 0.42 -9.55
C HIS A 107 4.61 1.49 -10.66
N GLY A 108 3.92 2.62 -10.54
CA GLY A 108 4.09 3.74 -11.46
C GLY A 108 5.52 4.29 -11.43
N GLN A 109 6.05 4.64 -12.59
CA GLN A 109 7.46 5.03 -12.77
C GLN A 109 7.88 6.20 -11.87
N TYR A 110 6.96 7.13 -11.60
CA TYR A 110 7.26 8.38 -10.89
C TYR A 110 6.89 8.36 -9.40
N GLY A 111 6.41 7.22 -8.91
CA GLY A 111 6.16 7.00 -7.49
C GLY A 111 5.24 8.06 -6.87
N LYS A 112 5.65 8.59 -5.72
CA LYS A 112 4.89 9.61 -4.98
C LYS A 112 4.62 10.89 -5.78
N ASP A 113 5.48 11.23 -6.74
CA ASP A 113 5.30 12.46 -7.53
C ASP A 113 3.98 12.41 -8.32
N SER A 114 3.64 11.28 -8.97
CA SER A 114 2.36 11.12 -9.68
C SER A 114 1.18 11.16 -8.70
N VAL A 115 1.27 10.44 -7.59
CA VAL A 115 0.21 10.41 -6.57
C VAL A 115 -0.06 11.80 -5.99
N MET A 116 0.99 12.59 -5.83
CA MET A 116 0.88 13.96 -5.35
C MET A 116 0.68 15.00 -6.46
N GLY A 117 0.36 14.56 -7.70
CA GLY A 117 -0.10 15.42 -8.78
C GLY A 117 1.01 16.18 -9.53
N ASN A 118 2.23 15.67 -9.56
CA ASN A 118 3.28 16.24 -10.39
C ASN A 118 3.09 15.82 -11.84
N ASP A 119 2.47 16.69 -12.63
CA ASP A 119 2.18 16.53 -14.05
C ASP A 119 3.13 17.32 -14.97
N SER A 120 4.33 17.60 -14.50
CA SER A 120 5.30 18.51 -15.14
C SER A 120 5.84 18.02 -16.49
N SER A 121 5.59 16.76 -16.89
CA SER A 121 5.90 16.27 -18.23
C SER A 121 4.68 15.59 -18.87
N PRO A 122 4.65 15.47 -20.23
CA PRO A 122 3.58 14.74 -20.93
C PRO A 122 3.43 13.28 -20.43
N GLU A 123 4.53 12.62 -20.15
CA GLU A 123 4.55 11.21 -19.71
C GLU A 123 3.95 11.06 -18.30
N ARG A 124 4.26 11.98 -17.38
CA ARG A 124 3.67 12.03 -16.05
C ARG A 124 2.17 12.29 -16.11
N ARG A 125 1.76 13.24 -16.94
CA ARG A 125 0.35 13.54 -17.16
C ARG A 125 -0.39 12.34 -17.73
N ALA A 126 0.18 11.66 -18.72
CA ALA A 126 -0.41 10.46 -19.30
C ALA A 126 -0.57 9.31 -18.27
N GLU A 127 0.41 9.12 -17.37
CA GLU A 127 0.30 8.16 -16.27
C GLU A 127 -0.83 8.55 -15.30
N ILE A 128 -0.89 9.82 -14.90
CA ILE A 128 -1.92 10.34 -14.00
C ILE A 128 -3.32 10.15 -14.62
N ASP A 129 -3.50 10.55 -15.86
CA ASP A 129 -4.79 10.49 -16.54
C ASP A 129 -5.27 9.04 -16.72
N ARG A 130 -4.37 8.13 -17.13
CA ARG A 130 -4.69 6.73 -17.35
C ARG A 130 -5.13 6.02 -16.06
N LEU A 131 -4.44 6.27 -14.96
CA LEU A 131 -4.65 5.59 -13.68
C LEU A 131 -5.55 6.36 -12.71
N ASN A 132 -5.97 7.60 -13.08
CA ASN A 132 -6.51 8.57 -12.12
C ASN A 132 -5.59 8.67 -10.89
N TYR A 133 -4.27 8.80 -11.12
CA TYR A 133 -3.24 8.39 -10.17
C TYR A 133 -2.91 9.46 -9.13
N ASN A 134 -3.37 10.68 -9.32
CA ASN A 134 -3.09 11.80 -8.42
C ASN A 134 -4.05 11.88 -7.22
N TYR A 135 -4.44 10.72 -6.68
CA TYR A 135 -5.41 10.64 -5.58
C TYR A 135 -4.96 11.41 -4.32
N GLY A 136 -3.68 11.42 -3.99
CA GLY A 136 -3.16 12.22 -2.89
C GLY A 136 -3.41 13.72 -3.09
N HIS A 137 -3.22 14.23 -4.32
CA HIS A 137 -3.55 15.60 -4.67
C HIS A 137 -5.06 15.87 -4.64
N GLN A 138 -5.88 14.95 -5.19
CA GLN A 138 -7.33 15.09 -5.21
C GLN A 138 -7.92 15.06 -3.78
N MET A 139 -7.40 14.22 -2.90
CA MET A 139 -7.81 14.18 -1.50
C MET A 139 -7.39 15.46 -0.74
N ALA A 140 -6.24 16.07 -1.09
CA ALA A 140 -5.89 17.38 -0.56
C ALA A 140 -6.90 18.46 -0.98
N LYS A 141 -7.33 18.45 -2.25
CA LYS A 141 -8.43 19.33 -2.71
C LYS A 141 -9.76 19.07 -2.02
N ALA A 142 -9.97 17.83 -1.57
CA ALA A 142 -11.19 17.44 -0.83
C ALA A 142 -11.16 17.80 0.66
N GLY A 143 -10.09 18.44 1.16
CA GLY A 143 -10.03 18.99 2.52
C GLY A 143 -9.14 18.23 3.49
N PHE A 144 -8.41 17.21 3.06
CA PHE A 144 -7.48 16.45 3.90
C PHE A 144 -6.05 16.99 3.75
N VAL A 145 -5.23 16.84 4.79
CA VAL A 145 -3.79 16.86 4.59
C VAL A 145 -3.40 15.51 3.98
N THR A 146 -2.58 15.51 2.95
CA THR A 146 -2.07 14.26 2.36
C THR A 146 -0.56 14.25 2.33
N PHE A 147 0.04 13.08 2.46
CA PHE A 147 1.48 12.94 2.29
C PHE A 147 1.81 11.62 1.62
N ALA A 148 2.93 11.60 0.91
CA ALA A 148 3.44 10.42 0.23
C ALA A 148 4.96 10.33 0.32
N ILE A 149 5.45 9.12 0.41
CA ILE A 149 6.87 8.74 0.39
C ILE A 149 7.05 7.65 -0.67
N ASP A 150 8.19 7.61 -1.35
CA ASP A 150 8.50 6.48 -2.21
C ASP A 150 8.85 5.25 -1.39
N TRP A 151 8.34 4.09 -1.79
CA TRP A 151 8.88 2.82 -1.33
C TRP A 151 10.12 2.45 -2.16
N MET A 152 10.95 1.54 -1.62
CA MET A 152 12.22 1.18 -2.26
C MET A 152 12.00 0.58 -3.65
N GLY A 153 12.81 0.96 -4.61
CA GLY A 153 12.79 0.46 -5.98
C GLY A 153 11.98 1.30 -6.97
N ILE A 154 11.27 2.33 -6.49
CA ILE A 154 10.44 3.21 -7.32
C ILE A 154 10.79 4.68 -7.05
N GLY A 155 10.50 5.55 -8.02
CA GLY A 155 10.68 7.00 -7.90
C GLY A 155 12.11 7.39 -7.58
N GLU A 156 12.31 8.28 -6.62
CA GLU A 156 13.64 8.75 -6.20
C GLU A 156 14.46 7.68 -5.45
N ARG A 157 13.81 6.59 -5.03
CA ARG A 157 14.45 5.47 -4.32
C ARG A 157 14.74 4.26 -5.24
N CYS A 158 14.83 4.50 -6.56
CA CYS A 158 15.25 3.53 -7.56
C CYS A 158 16.70 3.81 -7.98
N ASP A 159 17.58 2.81 -7.85
CA ASP A 159 19.01 2.95 -8.17
C ASP A 159 19.33 2.72 -9.66
N SER A 160 18.35 2.44 -10.51
CA SER A 160 18.54 2.15 -11.94
C SER A 160 19.29 3.25 -12.70
N HIS A 161 19.27 4.48 -12.21
CA HIS A 161 19.92 5.64 -12.80
C HIS A 161 21.26 6.01 -12.14
N LYS A 162 21.66 5.31 -11.10
CA LYS A 162 22.90 5.63 -10.36
C LYS A 162 24.13 5.13 -11.11
N PRO A 163 25.17 5.97 -11.32
CA PRO A 163 26.35 5.62 -12.14
C PRO A 163 27.14 4.41 -11.64
N HIS A 164 27.14 4.18 -10.31
CA HIS A 164 27.92 3.11 -9.69
C HIS A 164 27.34 1.71 -9.87
N PHE A 165 26.10 1.60 -10.36
CA PHE A 165 25.46 0.32 -10.67
C PHE A 165 25.58 -0.09 -12.16
N LYS A 166 26.45 0.55 -12.93
CA LYS A 166 26.67 0.23 -14.35
C LYS A 166 27.08 -1.23 -14.54
N GLY A 167 26.52 -1.83 -15.55
CA GLY A 167 26.92 -3.13 -16.09
C GLY A 167 26.23 -4.36 -15.51
N HIS A 168 25.65 -4.31 -14.31
CA HIS A 168 25.02 -5.47 -13.69
C HIS A 168 23.53 -5.33 -13.43
N ALA A 169 23.02 -4.10 -13.42
CA ALA A 169 21.62 -3.81 -13.08
C ALA A 169 20.71 -3.70 -14.31
N GLY A 170 21.23 -3.74 -15.52
CA GLY A 170 20.43 -3.67 -16.75
C GLY A 170 19.40 -4.77 -16.81
N GLY A 171 18.12 -4.40 -16.91
CA GLY A 171 17.01 -5.34 -16.98
C GLY A 171 16.65 -6.05 -15.68
N ARG A 172 17.25 -5.71 -14.54
CA ARG A 172 16.82 -6.25 -13.25
C ARG A 172 15.66 -5.45 -12.68
N ASP A 173 14.70 -6.17 -12.15
CA ASP A 173 13.63 -5.60 -11.32
C ASP A 173 14.20 -5.23 -9.94
N TRP A 174 14.23 -3.93 -9.64
CA TRP A 174 14.76 -3.40 -8.40
C TRP A 174 13.93 -3.82 -7.20
N CYS A 175 12.62 -4.01 -7.35
CA CYS A 175 11.77 -4.52 -6.30
C CYS A 175 12.20 -5.92 -5.85
N ASN A 176 12.47 -6.81 -6.81
CA ASN A 176 12.96 -8.15 -6.53
C ASN A 176 14.40 -8.14 -5.97
N LEU A 177 15.27 -7.23 -6.46
CA LEU A 177 16.63 -7.12 -5.96
C LEU A 177 16.67 -6.70 -4.50
N TYR A 178 15.91 -5.67 -4.11
CA TYR A 178 15.87 -5.22 -2.72
C TYR A 178 15.19 -6.24 -1.79
N TYR A 179 14.21 -6.99 -2.29
CA TYR A 179 13.67 -8.13 -1.56
C TYR A 179 14.76 -9.16 -1.23
N LEU A 180 15.58 -9.53 -2.23
CA LEU A 180 16.71 -10.45 -2.00
C LEU A 180 17.71 -9.89 -0.98
N HIS A 181 18.03 -8.60 -1.07
CA HIS A 181 18.92 -7.96 -0.08
C HIS A 181 18.30 -7.99 1.32
N ALA A 182 17.05 -7.60 1.47
CA ALA A 182 16.36 -7.57 2.76
C ALA A 182 16.35 -8.98 3.40
N THR A 183 16.01 -10.01 2.64
CA THR A 183 15.94 -11.39 3.15
C THR A 183 17.28 -11.92 3.65
N MET A 184 18.42 -11.46 3.09
CA MET A 184 19.75 -11.81 3.58
C MET A 184 20.04 -11.26 4.99
N PHE A 185 19.32 -10.22 5.41
CA PHE A 185 19.42 -9.63 6.75
C PHE A 185 18.25 -10.01 7.67
N GLY A 186 17.44 -11.01 7.30
CA GLY A 186 16.29 -11.43 8.10
C GLY A 186 15.09 -10.49 8.07
N MET A 187 15.10 -9.50 7.16
CA MET A 187 14.02 -8.54 6.95
C MET A 187 13.22 -8.88 5.69
N THR A 188 12.09 -8.21 5.50
CA THR A 188 11.39 -8.14 4.22
C THR A 188 11.41 -6.72 3.67
N SER A 189 11.18 -6.57 2.37
CA SER A 189 10.96 -5.24 1.80
C SER A 189 9.75 -4.55 2.41
N ILE A 190 8.76 -5.33 2.85
CA ILE A 190 7.56 -4.82 3.53
C ILE A 190 7.94 -4.21 4.88
N SER A 191 8.67 -4.93 5.75
CA SER A 191 9.05 -4.41 7.07
C SER A 191 9.87 -3.11 6.97
N ILE A 192 10.78 -3.03 5.98
CA ILE A 192 11.57 -1.82 5.74
C ILE A 192 10.67 -0.66 5.28
N ASN A 193 9.83 -0.87 4.26
CA ASN A 193 8.98 0.20 3.72
C ASN A 193 7.92 0.68 4.72
N VAL A 194 7.34 -0.23 5.51
CA VAL A 194 6.42 0.14 6.59
C VAL A 194 7.13 0.96 7.65
N THR A 195 8.35 0.57 8.08
CA THR A 195 9.16 1.37 9.02
C THR A 195 9.39 2.78 8.49
N HIS A 196 9.71 2.92 7.20
CA HIS A 196 9.91 4.23 6.57
C HIS A 196 8.60 5.04 6.47
N GLY A 197 7.48 4.37 6.19
CA GLY A 197 6.15 5.00 6.21
C GLY A 197 5.76 5.49 7.62
N MET A 198 6.04 4.69 8.65
CA MET A 198 5.83 5.09 10.04
C MET A 198 6.73 6.27 10.44
N ALA A 199 7.99 6.30 9.99
CA ALA A 199 8.90 7.42 10.20
C ALA A 199 8.38 8.71 9.54
N ALA A 200 7.86 8.61 8.31
CA ALA A 200 7.20 9.73 7.63
C ALA A 200 5.94 10.19 8.39
N THR A 201 5.14 9.26 8.91
CA THR A 201 3.97 9.55 9.73
C THR A 201 4.37 10.26 11.03
N ASP A 202 5.43 9.80 11.71
CA ASP A 202 5.94 10.46 12.92
C ASP A 202 6.31 11.91 12.64
N PHE A 203 7.03 12.18 11.55
CA PHE A 203 7.36 13.54 11.15
C PHE A 203 6.11 14.36 10.84
N VAL A 204 5.20 13.85 10.00
CA VAL A 204 4.02 14.58 9.57
C VAL A 204 3.12 14.94 10.75
N CYS A 205 3.01 14.09 11.76
CA CYS A 205 2.29 14.36 13.00
C CYS A 205 2.89 15.52 13.83
N THR A 206 4.12 15.96 13.55
CA THR A 206 4.69 17.15 14.19
C THR A 206 4.26 18.47 13.53
N LEU A 207 3.70 18.41 12.33
CA LEU A 207 3.28 19.59 11.58
C LEU A 207 2.04 20.24 12.22
N PRO A 208 2.00 21.58 12.35
CA PRO A 208 0.99 22.26 13.16
C PRO A 208 -0.45 22.13 12.63
N PHE A 209 -0.62 21.75 11.37
CA PHE A 209 -1.91 21.60 10.69
C PHE A 209 -2.39 20.14 10.59
N VAL A 210 -1.66 19.20 11.16
CA VAL A 210 -1.99 17.77 11.17
C VAL A 210 -2.70 17.39 12.45
N ASP A 211 -3.79 16.64 12.34
CA ASP A 211 -4.44 16.00 13.47
C ASP A 211 -3.93 14.56 13.61
N PRO A 212 -3.08 14.27 14.61
CA PRO A 212 -2.46 12.95 14.75
C PRO A 212 -3.44 11.84 15.18
N ASP A 213 -4.64 12.21 15.65
CA ASP A 213 -5.67 11.25 16.06
C ASP A 213 -6.60 10.84 14.90
N ARG A 214 -6.48 11.51 13.74
CA ARG A 214 -7.31 11.29 12.56
C ARG A 214 -6.44 10.96 11.32
N LEU A 215 -5.81 9.77 11.36
CA LEU A 215 -4.92 9.29 10.30
C LEU A 215 -5.57 8.19 9.50
N GLY A 216 -5.49 8.30 8.17
CA GLY A 216 -5.89 7.28 7.22
C GLY A 216 -4.75 6.89 6.29
N VAL A 217 -4.96 5.82 5.55
CA VAL A 217 -4.00 5.32 4.56
C VAL A 217 -4.72 4.82 3.32
N MET A 218 -4.17 5.11 2.14
CA MET A 218 -4.73 4.65 0.86
C MET A 218 -3.62 4.35 -0.15
N GLY A 219 -3.94 3.53 -1.14
CA GLY A 219 -2.98 3.30 -2.22
C GLY A 219 -3.43 2.27 -3.25
N LEU A 220 -2.95 2.47 -4.49
CA LEU A 220 -3.28 1.68 -5.66
C LEU A 220 -2.24 0.60 -5.92
N SER A 221 -2.70 -0.66 -6.23
CA SER A 221 -1.82 -1.75 -6.67
C SER A 221 -0.78 -2.11 -5.60
N GLY A 222 0.51 -2.01 -5.90
CA GLY A 222 1.57 -2.10 -4.89
C GLY A 222 1.40 -1.11 -3.73
N GLY A 223 0.76 0.05 -3.98
CA GLY A 223 0.30 0.96 -2.93
C GLY A 223 -0.78 0.35 -2.04
N GLY A 224 -1.65 -0.49 -2.60
CA GLY A 224 -2.63 -1.28 -1.84
C GLY A 224 -1.94 -2.29 -0.91
N THR A 225 -0.85 -2.93 -1.37
CA THR A 225 0.02 -3.74 -0.50
C THR A 225 0.52 -2.93 0.69
N MET A 226 1.10 -1.76 0.41
CA MET A 226 1.67 -0.90 1.47
C MET A 226 0.58 -0.33 2.38
N THR A 227 -0.60 -0.02 1.84
CA THR A 227 -1.78 0.38 2.61
C THR A 227 -2.18 -0.69 3.62
N LEU A 228 -2.33 -1.92 3.16
CA LEU A 228 -2.70 -3.06 4.00
C LEU A 228 -1.69 -3.25 5.14
N TRP A 229 -0.40 -3.30 4.83
CA TRP A 229 0.63 -3.50 5.85
C TRP A 229 0.79 -2.29 6.77
N SER A 230 0.66 -1.05 6.27
CA SER A 230 0.65 0.13 7.14
C SER A 230 -0.53 0.11 8.10
N ALA A 231 -1.70 -0.31 7.63
CA ALA A 231 -2.91 -0.43 8.45
C ALA A 231 -2.78 -1.48 9.56
N LEU A 232 -2.07 -2.59 9.28
CA LEU A 232 -1.85 -3.67 10.26
C LEU A 232 -0.70 -3.36 11.23
N CYS A 233 0.34 -2.62 10.80
CA CYS A 233 1.54 -2.36 11.59
C CYS A 233 1.48 -1.04 12.39
N ASP A 234 0.67 -0.07 11.98
CA ASP A 234 0.55 1.24 12.63
C ASP A 234 -0.87 1.43 13.20
N GLU A 235 -1.01 1.28 14.50
CA GLU A 235 -2.30 1.39 15.20
C GLU A 235 -2.95 2.77 15.07
N ARG A 236 -2.18 3.80 14.69
CA ARG A 236 -2.67 5.17 14.45
C ARG A 236 -3.57 5.25 13.22
N MET A 237 -3.43 4.33 12.26
CA MET A 237 -4.29 4.28 11.08
C MET A 237 -5.71 3.89 11.49
N LYS A 238 -6.66 4.83 11.31
CA LYS A 238 -8.07 4.68 11.71
C LYS A 238 -8.96 4.14 10.59
N ALA A 239 -8.61 4.43 9.34
CA ALA A 239 -9.32 3.99 8.15
C ALA A 239 -8.33 3.68 7.03
N ALA A 240 -8.67 2.72 6.16
CA ALA A 240 -7.84 2.32 5.03
C ALA A 240 -8.66 2.20 3.74
N GLU A 241 -8.05 2.56 2.60
CA GLU A 241 -8.62 2.34 1.27
C GLU A 241 -7.63 1.54 0.42
N ILE A 242 -8.01 0.32 0.06
CA ILE A 242 -7.20 -0.59 -0.77
C ILE A 242 -7.72 -0.52 -2.20
N ILE A 243 -6.89 0.03 -3.10
CA ILE A 243 -7.29 0.31 -4.47
C ILE A 243 -6.67 -0.74 -5.41
N CYS A 244 -7.51 -1.50 -6.12
CA CYS A 244 -7.09 -2.50 -7.09
C CYS A 244 -5.97 -3.41 -6.55
N TYR A 245 -6.16 -3.94 -5.34
CA TYR A 245 -5.28 -4.92 -4.70
C TYR A 245 -6.10 -5.93 -3.87
N SER A 246 -7.15 -6.47 -4.49
CA SER A 246 -7.96 -7.55 -3.94
C SER A 246 -7.99 -8.69 -4.92
N ASP A 247 -7.59 -9.88 -4.52
CA ASP A 247 -7.58 -11.12 -5.30
C ASP A 247 -7.30 -12.31 -4.36
N LEU A 248 -6.99 -13.47 -4.95
CA LEU A 248 -6.52 -14.67 -4.26
C LEU A 248 -5.05 -14.95 -4.64
N TRP A 249 -4.20 -15.30 -3.68
CA TRP A 249 -2.80 -15.62 -3.96
C TRP A 249 -2.64 -16.76 -4.97
N GLU A 250 -3.55 -17.71 -4.99
CA GLU A 250 -3.59 -18.78 -6.01
C GLU A 250 -3.64 -18.19 -7.42
N VAL A 251 -4.42 -17.13 -7.60
CA VAL A 251 -4.70 -16.53 -8.91
C VAL A 251 -3.63 -15.50 -9.26
N PHE A 252 -3.64 -14.33 -8.63
CA PHE A 252 -2.74 -13.24 -9.04
C PHE A 252 -1.27 -13.56 -8.76
N GLY A 253 -1.00 -14.31 -7.70
CA GLY A 253 0.35 -14.69 -7.31
C GLY A 253 0.87 -15.90 -8.09
N MET A 254 0.21 -17.06 -7.95
CA MET A 254 0.77 -18.32 -8.44
C MET A 254 0.41 -18.64 -9.90
N ARG A 255 -0.80 -18.28 -10.35
CA ARG A 255 -1.20 -18.48 -11.75
C ARG A 255 -0.68 -17.37 -12.66
N ASP A 256 -0.97 -16.13 -12.32
CA ASP A 256 -0.73 -14.97 -13.19
C ASP A 256 0.65 -14.31 -12.96
N THR A 257 1.33 -14.67 -11.85
CA THR A 257 2.66 -14.14 -11.47
C THR A 257 2.72 -12.61 -11.43
N ASN A 258 1.61 -11.97 -11.05
CA ASN A 258 1.44 -10.52 -11.06
C ASN A 258 1.84 -9.89 -9.74
N TYR A 259 3.03 -10.20 -9.23
CA TYR A 259 3.58 -9.64 -8.00
C TYR A 259 5.10 -9.56 -8.06
N CYS A 260 5.68 -8.79 -7.16
CA CYS A 260 7.13 -8.71 -6.99
C CYS A 260 7.52 -8.92 -5.52
N GLY A 261 8.83 -8.99 -5.26
CA GLY A 261 9.37 -9.21 -3.91
C GLY A 261 8.97 -8.14 -2.88
N MET A 262 8.55 -6.95 -3.32
CA MET A 262 8.03 -5.90 -2.43
C MET A 262 6.68 -6.23 -1.79
N GLN A 263 5.96 -7.19 -2.34
CA GLN A 263 4.63 -7.61 -1.91
C GLN A 263 4.65 -8.94 -1.14
N VAL A 264 5.82 -9.55 -0.98
CA VAL A 264 5.98 -10.91 -0.47
C VAL A 264 6.63 -10.93 0.91
N ALA A 265 6.01 -11.69 1.82
CA ALA A 265 6.63 -12.11 3.07
C ALA A 265 6.80 -13.65 3.05
N PRO A 266 8.00 -14.19 3.37
CA PRO A 266 8.27 -15.62 3.33
C PRO A 266 7.32 -16.41 4.23
N GLY A 267 6.64 -17.40 3.66
CA GLY A 267 5.72 -18.27 4.41
C GLY A 267 4.33 -17.66 4.69
N LEU A 268 4.05 -16.43 4.23
CA LEU A 268 2.76 -15.77 4.46
C LEU A 268 1.58 -16.59 3.91
N TYR A 269 1.66 -17.02 2.65
CA TYR A 269 0.58 -17.80 2.02
C TYR A 269 0.34 -19.16 2.69
N LYS A 270 1.35 -19.70 3.40
CA LYS A 270 1.15 -20.90 4.23
C LYS A 270 0.17 -20.63 5.38
N LEU A 271 0.10 -19.40 5.87
CA LEU A 271 -0.69 -19.02 7.03
C LEU A 271 -2.08 -18.51 6.63
N VAL A 272 -2.15 -17.57 5.71
CA VAL A 272 -3.36 -16.83 5.33
C VAL A 272 -3.36 -16.52 3.84
N ASP A 273 -4.55 -16.26 3.29
CA ASP A 273 -4.72 -15.69 1.96
C ASP A 273 -4.97 -14.17 2.05
N LEU A 274 -5.00 -13.48 0.92
CA LEU A 274 -5.17 -12.03 0.85
C LEU A 274 -6.46 -11.52 1.50
N PRO A 275 -7.63 -12.17 1.33
CA PRO A 275 -8.84 -11.76 2.04
C PRO A 275 -8.72 -11.87 3.57
N ASP A 276 -7.97 -12.85 4.09
CA ASP A 276 -7.71 -12.95 5.51
C ASP A 276 -6.88 -11.75 6.01
N LEU A 277 -5.84 -11.36 5.24
CA LEU A 277 -5.03 -10.18 5.56
C LEU A 277 -5.85 -8.90 5.61
N GLN A 278 -6.73 -8.67 4.62
CA GLN A 278 -7.64 -7.53 4.61
C GLN A 278 -8.62 -7.60 5.79
N GLY A 279 -9.11 -8.79 6.09
CA GLY A 279 -10.02 -9.05 7.21
C GLY A 279 -9.39 -8.81 8.58
N LEU A 280 -8.08 -9.02 8.74
CA LEU A 280 -7.37 -8.74 9.99
C LEU A 280 -7.41 -7.26 10.41
N PHE A 281 -7.73 -6.34 9.50
CA PHE A 281 -7.90 -4.92 9.83
C PHE A 281 -9.22 -4.63 10.55
N ALA A 282 -10.23 -5.50 10.43
CA ALA A 282 -11.48 -5.35 11.17
C ALA A 282 -11.22 -5.24 12.69
N PRO A 283 -12.01 -4.48 13.44
CA PRO A 283 -13.23 -3.77 13.04
C PRO A 283 -13.00 -2.32 12.57
N LYS A 284 -11.79 -1.96 12.15
CA LYS A 284 -11.51 -0.62 11.61
C LYS A 284 -12.10 -0.47 10.20
N PRO A 285 -12.52 0.76 9.81
CA PRO A 285 -13.09 1.01 8.49
C PRO A 285 -12.18 0.68 7.32
N LEU A 286 -12.69 -0.05 6.35
CA LEU A 286 -12.00 -0.44 5.12
C LEU A 286 -12.87 -0.13 3.89
N LEU A 287 -12.32 0.63 2.96
CA LEU A 287 -12.84 0.78 1.60
C LEU A 287 -12.01 -0.07 0.65
N VAL A 288 -12.68 -0.85 -0.18
CA VAL A 288 -12.06 -1.67 -1.23
C VAL A 288 -12.52 -1.15 -2.59
N ASP A 289 -11.56 -0.77 -3.44
CA ASP A 289 -11.82 -0.32 -4.81
C ASP A 289 -11.50 -1.44 -5.81
N ILE A 290 -12.45 -1.75 -6.69
CA ILE A 290 -12.31 -2.79 -7.72
C ILE A 290 -12.69 -2.23 -9.08
N GLY A 291 -11.74 -2.24 -10.02
CA GLY A 291 -11.98 -1.91 -11.42
C GLY A 291 -12.59 -3.10 -12.18
N VAL A 292 -13.75 -2.90 -12.81
CA VAL A 292 -14.45 -4.00 -13.54
C VAL A 292 -13.63 -4.50 -14.73
N TYR A 293 -12.81 -3.65 -15.32
CA TYR A 293 -11.97 -3.97 -16.48
C TYR A 293 -10.50 -4.12 -16.13
N ASP A 294 -10.20 -4.26 -14.83
CA ASP A 294 -8.81 -4.44 -14.36
C ASP A 294 -8.23 -5.77 -14.89
N THR A 295 -7.12 -5.68 -15.60
CA THR A 295 -6.40 -6.84 -16.15
C THR A 295 -5.29 -7.33 -15.22
N CYS A 296 -4.96 -6.57 -14.18
CA CYS A 296 -3.99 -6.97 -13.16
C CYS A 296 -4.66 -7.77 -12.03
N PHE A 297 -5.87 -7.38 -11.65
CA PHE A 297 -6.69 -8.01 -10.62
C PHE A 297 -8.07 -8.28 -11.19
N ASN A 298 -8.30 -9.51 -11.62
CA ASN A 298 -9.53 -9.90 -12.31
C ASN A 298 -10.75 -9.66 -11.42
N VAL A 299 -11.79 -9.02 -11.98
CA VAL A 299 -13.00 -8.65 -11.22
C VAL A 299 -13.67 -9.84 -10.54
N ASP A 300 -13.67 -11.03 -11.15
CA ASP A 300 -14.33 -12.21 -10.59
C ASP A 300 -13.64 -12.66 -9.29
N THR A 301 -12.31 -12.74 -9.31
CA THR A 301 -11.51 -13.16 -8.13
C THR A 301 -11.34 -12.03 -7.12
N ALA A 302 -11.30 -10.78 -7.57
CA ALA A 302 -11.35 -9.61 -6.68
C ALA A 302 -12.65 -9.56 -5.89
N MET A 303 -13.79 -9.83 -6.54
CA MET A 303 -15.09 -9.93 -5.86
C MET A 303 -15.22 -11.16 -4.99
N GLU A 304 -14.55 -12.28 -5.33
CA GLU A 304 -14.46 -13.43 -4.42
C GLU A 304 -13.67 -13.07 -3.14
N CYS A 305 -12.54 -12.39 -3.29
CA CYS A 305 -11.78 -11.85 -2.17
C CYS A 305 -12.66 -10.96 -1.29
N TYR A 306 -13.32 -9.97 -1.89
CA TYR A 306 -14.21 -9.05 -1.16
C TYR A 306 -15.30 -9.78 -0.38
N ARG A 307 -15.97 -10.78 -0.98
CA ARG A 307 -17.00 -11.58 -0.29
C ARG A 307 -16.44 -12.36 0.90
N LYS A 308 -15.18 -12.77 0.87
CA LYS A 308 -14.51 -13.37 2.03
C LYS A 308 -14.25 -12.34 3.12
N VAL A 309 -13.81 -11.13 2.75
CA VAL A 309 -13.65 -10.00 3.67
C VAL A 309 -14.99 -9.61 4.32
N GLU A 310 -16.10 -9.57 3.56
CA GLU A 310 -17.44 -9.31 4.10
C GLU A 310 -17.82 -10.28 5.23
N LYS A 311 -17.50 -11.56 5.07
CA LYS A 311 -17.77 -12.56 6.13
C LYS A 311 -16.94 -12.30 7.39
N ILE A 312 -15.69 -11.87 7.24
CA ILE A 312 -14.82 -11.53 8.37
C ILE A 312 -15.35 -10.28 9.09
N TYR A 313 -15.71 -9.23 8.34
CA TYR A 313 -16.29 -8.02 8.91
C TYR A 313 -17.65 -8.27 9.58
N ALA A 314 -18.47 -9.16 9.04
CA ALA A 314 -19.72 -9.58 9.67
C ALA A 314 -19.46 -10.29 11.00
N ALA A 315 -18.47 -11.19 11.05
CA ALA A 315 -18.08 -11.87 12.29
C ALA A 315 -17.45 -10.93 13.33
N ALA A 316 -16.86 -9.81 12.88
CA ALA A 316 -16.32 -8.76 13.73
C ALA A 316 -17.39 -7.74 14.21
N ASP A 317 -18.67 -7.95 13.88
CA ASP A 317 -19.77 -7.00 14.12
C ASP A 317 -19.47 -5.59 13.56
N ALA A 318 -18.87 -5.55 12.35
CA ALA A 318 -18.37 -4.33 11.71
C ALA A 318 -18.77 -4.23 10.22
N SER A 319 -19.87 -4.89 9.80
CA SER A 319 -20.31 -4.88 8.40
C SER A 319 -20.56 -3.47 7.84
N ASP A 320 -20.95 -2.53 8.69
CA ASP A 320 -21.17 -1.12 8.37
C ASP A 320 -19.89 -0.30 8.14
N LYS A 321 -18.73 -0.91 8.40
CA LYS A 321 -17.40 -0.31 8.26
C LYS A 321 -16.64 -0.86 7.06
N LEU A 322 -17.20 -1.81 6.32
CA LEU A 322 -16.65 -2.28 5.06
C LEU A 322 -17.44 -1.69 3.90
N GLU A 323 -16.76 -0.99 3.01
CA GLU A 323 -17.37 -0.39 1.83
C GLU A 323 -16.68 -0.90 0.55
N LEU A 324 -17.44 -0.95 -0.54
CA LEU A 324 -16.97 -1.34 -1.87
C LEU A 324 -17.19 -0.19 -2.85
N ASP A 325 -16.13 0.21 -3.57
CA ASP A 325 -16.24 1.01 -4.81
C ASP A 325 -15.97 0.09 -6.01
N LEU A 326 -17.03 -0.34 -6.67
CA LEU A 326 -16.97 -1.14 -7.90
C LEU A 326 -17.21 -0.21 -9.08
N PHE A 327 -16.21 0.02 -9.93
CA PHE A 327 -16.26 1.09 -10.94
C PHE A 327 -15.86 0.60 -12.34
N PRO A 328 -16.41 1.20 -13.42
CA PRO A 328 -16.24 0.73 -14.80
C PRO A 328 -14.94 1.28 -15.44
N ARG A 329 -13.78 1.01 -14.84
CA ARG A 329 -12.47 1.35 -15.39
C ARG A 329 -11.52 0.14 -15.28
N GLU A 330 -10.34 0.28 -15.87
CA GLU A 330 -9.22 -0.63 -15.77
C GLU A 330 -8.51 -0.46 -14.41
N HIS A 331 -7.23 -0.83 -14.35
CA HIS A 331 -6.36 -0.70 -13.19
C HIS A 331 -6.12 0.77 -12.82
N ALA A 332 -7.01 1.37 -12.05
CA ALA A 332 -7.03 2.80 -11.75
C ALA A 332 -7.72 3.07 -10.40
N TRP A 333 -7.60 4.29 -9.89
CA TRP A 333 -8.41 4.73 -8.76
C TRP A 333 -9.83 5.10 -9.19
N GLY A 334 -10.84 4.53 -8.52
CA GLY A 334 -12.25 4.85 -8.77
C GLY A 334 -12.63 6.24 -8.28
N GLY A 335 -12.30 6.52 -7.04
CA GLY A 335 -12.48 7.82 -6.38
C GLY A 335 -13.93 8.20 -6.10
N ASN A 336 -14.90 7.28 -6.29
CA ASN A 336 -16.31 7.59 -6.13
C ASN A 336 -16.71 7.73 -4.64
N LYS A 337 -16.02 7.01 -3.75
CA LYS A 337 -16.38 6.92 -2.32
C LYS A 337 -15.33 7.50 -1.38
N SER A 338 -14.09 7.62 -1.80
CA SER A 338 -12.94 7.93 -0.93
C SER A 338 -13.13 9.15 -0.06
N ARG A 339 -13.63 10.26 -0.66
CA ARG A 339 -13.89 11.50 0.08
C ARG A 339 -14.88 11.31 1.22
N ASP A 340 -16.03 10.71 0.92
CA ASP A 340 -17.11 10.53 1.89
C ASP A 340 -16.71 9.49 2.94
N PHE A 341 -16.01 8.43 2.52
CA PHE A 341 -15.47 7.41 3.41
C PHE A 341 -14.50 8.01 4.44
N PHE A 342 -13.44 8.67 4.00
CA PHE A 342 -12.50 9.28 4.93
C PHE A 342 -13.13 10.43 5.72
N GLY A 343 -14.06 11.20 5.14
CA GLY A 343 -14.81 12.24 5.84
C GLY A 343 -15.72 11.70 6.97
N LYS A 344 -16.18 10.45 6.84
CA LYS A 344 -17.00 9.78 7.87
C LYS A 344 -16.15 9.22 9.01
N TYR A 345 -14.93 8.76 8.73
CA TYR A 345 -14.16 7.97 9.68
C TYR A 345 -12.91 8.66 10.24
N LEU A 346 -12.50 9.79 9.66
CA LEU A 346 -11.44 10.66 10.13
C LEU A 346 -11.99 12.02 10.59
#